data_3a34b5ba697dff9584d998722fbbc3f0
#
_entry.id   3a34b5ba697dff9584d998722fbbc3f0
#
_cell.length_a   1.000
_cell.length_b   1.000
_cell.length_c   1.000
_cell.angle_alpha   90.00
_cell.angle_beta   90.00
_cell.angle_gamma   90.00
#
_symmetry.space_group_name_H-M   'P 1'
#
loop_
_entity.id
_entity.type
_entity.pdbx_description
1 polymer ?
#
loop_
_entity_poly.entity_id
_entity_poly.type
_entity_poly.pdbx_seq_one_letter_code
_entity_poly.pdbx_strand_id
1 'polypeptide(L)'
;MKKLYVLAQLALITSLTSVAFSSQAAEVTGSVEAGNGKVWLCTGCHSIPDYRADYPFIYKVPMLGGQNAGYIATALSEYKKGERKHPTMRSIAGSLSDQDMADLGAYYAAQTASSPNNPLK
;
A
#
# COMPACT_ATOMS: atom_id res chain seq x y z
N MET A 1 57.57 -8.35 31.49
CA MET A 1 56.21 -8.49 32.07
C MET A 1 55.25 -7.38 31.59
N LYS A 2 55.63 -6.15 31.34
CA LYS A 2 54.73 -5.08 30.86
C LYS A 2 54.18 -5.27 29.43
N LYS A 3 54.91 -5.97 28.54
CA LYS A 3 54.48 -6.20 27.15
C LYS A 3 53.36 -7.26 26.99
N LEU A 4 53.22 -8.16 27.96
CA LEU A 4 52.16 -9.19 27.92
C LEU A 4 50.75 -8.64 28.26
N TYR A 5 50.68 -7.62 29.09
CA TYR A 5 49.41 -6.97 29.47
C TYR A 5 48.81 -6.10 28.36
N VAL A 6 49.64 -5.53 27.49
CA VAL A 6 49.17 -4.70 26.37
C VAL A 6 48.51 -5.55 25.29
N LEU A 7 49.03 -6.75 25.04
CA LEU A 7 48.42 -7.67 24.06
C LEU A 7 47.13 -8.31 24.55
N ALA A 8 46.94 -8.51 25.87
CA ALA A 8 45.73 -9.03 26.46
C ALA A 8 44.59 -8.00 26.46
N GLN A 9 44.88 -6.70 26.49
CA GLN A 9 43.86 -5.64 26.46
C GLN A 9 43.36 -5.35 25.05
N LEU A 10 44.14 -5.61 23.99
CA LEU A 10 43.71 -5.42 22.62
C LEU A 10 42.73 -6.49 22.13
N ALA A 11 42.70 -7.66 22.79
CA ALA A 11 41.79 -8.75 22.40
C ALA A 11 40.36 -8.62 22.96
N LEU A 12 40.10 -7.68 23.86
CA LEU A 12 38.84 -7.51 24.55
C LEU A 12 37.88 -6.48 23.89
N ILE A 13 38.31 -5.79 22.83
CA ILE A 13 37.55 -4.67 22.23
C ILE A 13 36.81 -5.09 20.94
N THR A 14 36.98 -6.31 20.46
CA THR A 14 36.44 -6.74 19.16
C THR A 14 35.09 -7.51 19.20
N SER A 15 34.40 -7.56 20.33
CA SER A 15 33.10 -8.24 20.41
C SER A 15 31.92 -7.27 20.64
N LEU A 16 31.96 -6.07 20.04
CA LEU A 16 30.70 -5.30 19.85
C LEU A 16 29.97 -5.92 18.66
N THR A 17 29.26 -7.02 18.90
CA THR A 17 28.28 -7.55 17.97
C THR A 17 27.22 -6.49 17.75
N SER A 18 27.25 -5.88 16.59
CA SER A 18 26.18 -5.02 16.10
C SER A 18 24.92 -5.84 16.00
N VAL A 19 24.06 -5.76 17.01
CA VAL A 19 22.69 -6.23 16.90
C VAL A 19 22.00 -5.30 15.91
N ALA A 20 21.99 -5.68 14.65
CA ALA A 20 21.17 -5.04 13.64
C ALA A 20 19.70 -5.30 14.04
N PHE A 21 19.06 -4.33 14.66
CA PHE A 21 17.61 -4.30 14.78
C PHE A 21 17.05 -4.15 13.37
N SER A 22 16.77 -5.28 12.72
CA SER A 22 15.90 -5.31 11.54
C SER A 22 14.52 -4.93 12.03
N SER A 23 14.16 -3.65 11.90
CA SER A 23 12.78 -3.19 12.01
C SER A 23 12.02 -3.78 10.83
N GLN A 24 11.52 -4.98 11.00
CA GLN A 24 10.58 -5.60 10.07
C GLN A 24 9.25 -4.89 10.32
N ALA A 25 8.95 -3.88 9.50
CA ALA A 25 7.59 -3.40 9.39
C ALA A 25 6.74 -4.61 8.98
N ALA A 26 5.78 -4.99 9.80
CA ALA A 26 4.87 -6.08 9.46
C ALA A 26 4.19 -5.70 8.14
N GLU A 27 4.39 -6.52 7.11
CA GLU A 27 3.73 -6.34 5.82
C GLU A 27 2.23 -6.55 6.06
N VAL A 28 1.44 -5.50 5.83
CA VAL A 28 0.00 -5.54 6.02
C VAL A 28 -0.61 -6.38 4.91
N THR A 29 -1.05 -7.58 5.25
CA THR A 29 -1.71 -8.49 4.31
C THR A 29 -3.18 -8.11 4.16
N GLY A 30 -3.63 -7.87 2.93
CA GLY A 30 -5.02 -7.53 2.63
C GLY A 30 -5.93 -8.75 2.51
N SER A 31 -7.19 -8.59 2.90
CA SER A 31 -8.27 -9.57 2.75
C SER A 31 -9.23 -9.16 1.64
N VAL A 32 -9.51 -10.06 0.71
CA VAL A 32 -10.48 -9.86 -0.38
C VAL A 32 -11.89 -9.62 0.17
N GLU A 33 -12.30 -10.37 1.18
CA GLU A 33 -13.62 -10.26 1.79
C GLU A 33 -13.78 -8.93 2.55
N ALA A 34 -12.77 -8.54 3.32
CA ALA A 34 -12.78 -7.24 3.99
C ALA A 34 -12.78 -6.08 2.99
N GLY A 35 -12.05 -6.19 1.89
CA GLY A 35 -12.05 -5.23 0.79
C GLY A 35 -13.41 -5.11 0.13
N ASN A 36 -14.11 -6.22 -0.09
CA ASN A 36 -15.48 -6.22 -0.65
C ASN A 36 -16.46 -5.43 0.23
N GLY A 37 -16.32 -5.47 1.55
CA GLY A 37 -17.12 -4.67 2.46
C GLY A 37 -16.87 -3.16 2.39
N LYS A 38 -15.75 -2.74 1.81
CA LYS A 38 -15.29 -1.34 1.75
C LYS A 38 -15.37 -0.74 0.34
N VAL A 39 -15.54 -1.56 -0.68
CA VAL A 39 -15.43 -1.18 -2.11
C VAL A 39 -16.48 -0.17 -2.55
N TRP A 40 -17.58 -0.01 -1.81
CA TRP A 40 -18.66 0.95 -2.12
C TRP A 40 -18.14 2.40 -2.23
N LEU A 41 -17.03 2.74 -1.55
CA LEU A 41 -16.36 4.04 -1.68
C LEU A 41 -15.76 4.27 -3.07
N CYS A 42 -15.52 3.21 -3.82
CA CYS A 42 -14.74 3.21 -5.06
C CYS A 42 -15.60 2.97 -6.30
N THR A 43 -16.61 2.10 -6.17
CA THR A 43 -17.38 1.57 -7.30
C THR A 43 -18.19 2.63 -8.05
N GLY A 44 -18.64 3.69 -7.37
CA GLY A 44 -19.37 4.78 -8.00
C GLY A 44 -18.60 5.52 -9.11
N CYS A 45 -17.28 5.40 -9.11
CA CYS A 45 -16.42 5.99 -10.13
C CYS A 45 -15.62 4.93 -10.89
N HIS A 46 -14.98 4.01 -10.17
CA HIS A 46 -14.02 3.04 -10.73
C HIS A 46 -14.64 1.78 -11.32
N SER A 47 -15.96 1.64 -11.29
CA SER A 47 -16.70 0.51 -11.92
C SER A 47 -17.47 0.90 -13.18
N ILE A 48 -17.33 2.13 -13.65
CA ILE A 48 -18.04 2.62 -14.83
C ILE A 48 -17.05 2.69 -16.00
N PRO A 49 -17.24 1.90 -17.06
CA PRO A 49 -16.39 1.96 -18.25
C PRO A 49 -16.40 3.37 -18.85
N ASP A 50 -15.21 3.84 -19.24
CA ASP A 50 -14.99 5.14 -19.88
C ASP A 50 -15.51 6.36 -19.11
N TYR A 51 -15.76 6.21 -17.80
CA TYR A 51 -16.22 7.30 -16.96
C TYR A 51 -15.21 8.45 -16.95
N ARG A 52 -15.72 9.65 -17.15
CA ARG A 52 -14.95 10.89 -17.07
C ARG A 52 -15.49 11.74 -15.95
N ALA A 53 -14.62 12.12 -15.03
CA ALA A 53 -14.92 13.14 -14.05
C ALA A 53 -14.58 14.52 -14.66
N ASP A 54 -15.36 15.55 -14.34
CA ASP A 54 -15.20 16.92 -14.82
C ASP A 54 -14.68 17.87 -13.73
N TYR A 55 -14.57 17.40 -12.51
CA TYR A 55 -14.05 18.16 -11.38
C TYR A 55 -12.96 17.38 -10.64
N PRO A 56 -11.83 17.99 -10.26
CA PRO A 56 -11.40 19.39 -10.56
C PRO A 56 -10.91 19.59 -11.99
N PHE A 57 -10.73 18.53 -12.76
CA PHE A 57 -10.28 18.56 -14.18
C PHE A 57 -10.95 17.42 -14.93
N ILE A 58 -11.20 17.62 -16.20
CA ILE A 58 -11.70 16.55 -17.07
C ILE A 58 -10.61 15.48 -17.24
N TYR A 59 -10.86 14.28 -16.75
CA TYR A 59 -9.96 13.14 -16.93
C TYR A 59 -10.73 11.81 -16.88
N LYS A 60 -10.14 10.77 -17.46
CA LYS A 60 -10.70 9.43 -17.45
C LYS A 60 -10.40 8.75 -16.11
N VAL A 61 -11.45 8.28 -15.42
CA VAL A 61 -11.29 7.52 -14.19
C VAL A 61 -10.78 6.12 -14.54
N PRO A 62 -9.68 5.64 -13.95
CA PRO A 62 -9.14 4.33 -14.27
C PRO A 62 -10.01 3.21 -13.71
N MET A 63 -10.13 2.14 -14.46
CA MET A 63 -10.66 0.87 -13.98
C MET A 63 -9.62 0.19 -13.08
N LEU A 64 -10.06 -0.40 -11.95
CA LEU A 64 -9.16 -0.98 -10.96
C LEU A 64 -9.12 -2.52 -10.96
N GLY A 65 -10.12 -3.18 -11.54
CA GLY A 65 -10.20 -4.64 -11.56
C GLY A 65 -8.97 -5.27 -12.21
N GLY A 66 -8.38 -6.26 -11.54
CA GLY A 66 -7.17 -6.96 -11.99
C GLY A 66 -5.85 -6.22 -11.77
N GLN A 67 -5.87 -5.03 -11.15
CA GLN A 67 -4.64 -4.30 -10.83
C GLN A 67 -3.90 -4.96 -9.67
N ASN A 68 -2.59 -4.80 -9.62
CA ASN A 68 -1.75 -5.35 -8.56
C ASN A 68 -2.14 -4.78 -7.18
N ALA A 69 -2.29 -5.67 -6.17
CA ALA A 69 -2.72 -5.30 -4.83
C ALA A 69 -1.79 -4.27 -4.17
N GLY A 70 -0.48 -4.52 -4.22
CA GLY A 70 0.52 -3.61 -3.66
C GLY A 70 0.53 -2.25 -4.34
N TYR A 71 0.32 -2.21 -5.67
CA TYR A 71 0.21 -0.95 -6.40
C TYR A 71 -0.99 -0.13 -5.92
N ILE A 72 -2.17 -0.76 -5.74
CA ILE A 72 -3.37 -0.06 -5.26
C ILE A 72 -3.14 0.48 -3.84
N ALA A 73 -2.62 -0.35 -2.93
CA ALA A 73 -2.35 0.06 -1.56
C ALA A 73 -1.36 1.24 -1.50
N THR A 74 -0.27 1.16 -2.27
CA THR A 74 0.73 2.23 -2.38
C THR A 74 0.13 3.52 -2.94
N ALA A 75 -0.63 3.42 -4.04
CA ALA A 75 -1.25 4.60 -4.65
C ALA A 75 -2.23 5.30 -3.70
N LEU A 76 -3.02 4.55 -2.92
CA LEU A 76 -3.90 5.10 -1.89
C LEU A 76 -3.11 5.79 -0.78
N SER A 77 -2.01 5.19 -0.31
CA SER A 77 -1.10 5.79 0.66
C SER A 77 -0.49 7.10 0.16
N GLU A 78 -0.03 7.13 -1.11
CA GLU A 78 0.52 8.32 -1.74
C GLU A 78 -0.52 9.45 -1.85
N TYR A 79 -1.78 9.13 -2.19
CA TYR A 79 -2.87 10.10 -2.18
C TYR A 79 -3.14 10.64 -0.77
N LYS A 80 -3.19 9.76 0.24
CA LYS A 80 -3.39 10.14 1.64
C LYS A 80 -2.30 11.10 2.13
N LYS A 81 -1.05 10.82 1.81
CA LYS A 81 0.11 11.66 2.16
C LYS A 81 0.20 12.94 1.33
N GLY A 82 -0.50 13.01 0.19
CA GLY A 82 -0.42 14.14 -0.74
C GLY A 82 0.77 14.10 -1.69
N GLU A 83 1.50 12.99 -1.73
CA GLU A 83 2.60 12.71 -2.67
C GLU A 83 2.05 12.56 -4.09
N ARG A 84 0.84 11.99 -4.22
CA ARG A 84 0.08 11.91 -5.46
C ARG A 84 -1.03 12.97 -5.44
N LYS A 85 -1.05 13.82 -6.47
CA LYS A 85 -1.94 15.00 -6.50
C LYS A 85 -3.26 14.66 -7.20
N HIS A 86 -4.31 14.51 -6.42
CA HIS A 86 -5.69 14.41 -6.91
C HIS A 86 -6.66 14.70 -5.76
N PRO A 87 -7.35 15.85 -5.74
CA PRO A 87 -8.16 16.28 -4.59
C PRO A 87 -9.20 15.24 -4.15
N THR A 88 -9.97 14.69 -5.10
CA THR A 88 -10.98 13.67 -4.79
C THR A 88 -10.37 12.42 -4.19
N MET A 89 -9.30 11.88 -4.82
CA MET A 89 -8.64 10.68 -4.30
C MET A 89 -7.96 10.92 -2.96
N ARG A 90 -7.44 12.12 -2.72
CA ARG A 90 -6.89 12.50 -1.41
C ARG A 90 -7.97 12.48 -0.32
N SER A 91 -9.17 12.97 -0.61
CA SER A 91 -10.29 12.94 0.33
C SER A 91 -10.72 11.51 0.63
N ILE A 92 -10.85 10.65 -0.37
CA ILE A 92 -11.20 9.24 -0.19
C ILE A 92 -10.12 8.52 0.62
N ALA A 93 -8.87 8.61 0.20
CA ALA A 93 -7.75 7.94 0.85
C ALA A 93 -7.49 8.44 2.27
N GLY A 94 -7.82 9.70 2.58
CA GLY A 94 -7.66 10.29 3.89
C GLY A 94 -8.42 9.57 5.00
N SER A 95 -9.55 8.94 4.68
CA SER A 95 -10.38 8.18 5.62
C SER A 95 -9.94 6.72 5.80
N LEU A 96 -9.04 6.21 4.96
CA LEU A 96 -8.63 4.81 4.97
C LEU A 96 -7.47 4.56 5.93
N SER A 97 -7.50 3.45 6.66
CA SER A 97 -6.34 2.92 7.36
C SER A 97 -5.42 2.17 6.39
N ASP A 98 -4.20 1.84 6.84
CA ASP A 98 -3.27 1.04 6.03
C ASP A 98 -3.85 -0.36 5.74
N GLN A 99 -4.57 -0.95 6.71
CA GLN A 99 -5.29 -2.20 6.51
C GLN A 99 -6.40 -2.07 5.46
N ASP A 100 -7.17 -0.98 5.48
CA ASP A 100 -8.22 -0.74 4.47
C ASP A 100 -7.62 -0.66 3.06
N MET A 101 -6.49 0.00 2.91
CA MET A 101 -5.78 0.11 1.63
C MET A 101 -5.28 -1.25 1.13
N ALA A 102 -4.76 -2.09 2.04
CA ALA A 102 -4.34 -3.45 1.70
C ALA A 102 -5.53 -4.34 1.31
N ASP A 103 -6.63 -4.26 2.04
CA ASP A 103 -7.86 -5.01 1.78
C ASP A 103 -8.49 -4.64 0.42
N LEU A 104 -8.58 -3.34 0.14
CA LEU A 104 -9.04 -2.86 -1.17
C LEU A 104 -8.11 -3.28 -2.30
N GLY A 105 -6.80 -3.27 -2.05
CA GLY A 105 -5.80 -3.79 -2.99
C GLY A 105 -6.03 -5.27 -3.30
N ALA A 106 -6.20 -6.10 -2.27
CA ALA A 106 -6.48 -7.52 -2.42
C ALA A 106 -7.80 -7.77 -3.18
N TYR A 107 -8.86 -7.03 -2.86
CA TYR A 107 -10.14 -7.13 -3.54
C TYR A 107 -10.03 -6.87 -5.05
N TYR A 108 -9.44 -5.74 -5.43
CA TYR A 108 -9.32 -5.40 -6.85
C TYR A 108 -8.37 -6.32 -7.60
N ALA A 109 -7.29 -6.78 -6.97
CA ALA A 109 -6.37 -7.73 -7.60
C ALA A 109 -7.04 -9.08 -7.89
N ALA A 110 -8.00 -9.50 -7.06
CA ALA A 110 -8.75 -10.74 -7.26
C ALA A 110 -9.84 -10.64 -8.35
N GLN A 111 -10.16 -9.43 -8.86
CA GLN A 111 -11.17 -9.26 -9.89
C GLN A 111 -10.67 -9.79 -11.24
N THR A 112 -11.54 -10.55 -11.90
CA THR A 112 -11.31 -11.09 -13.24
C THR A 112 -12.44 -10.62 -14.18
N ALA A 113 -12.30 -10.87 -15.48
CA ALA A 113 -13.35 -10.54 -16.45
C ALA A 113 -14.72 -11.18 -16.13
N SER A 114 -14.74 -12.28 -15.35
CA SER A 114 -15.95 -12.98 -14.93
C SER A 114 -16.50 -12.52 -13.58
N SER A 115 -15.80 -11.66 -12.86
CA SER A 115 -16.24 -11.19 -11.54
C SER A 115 -17.54 -10.35 -11.66
N PRO A 116 -18.50 -10.50 -10.71
CA PRO A 116 -19.82 -9.83 -10.78
C PRO A 116 -19.71 -8.30 -10.85
N ASN A 117 -18.75 -7.75 -10.13
CA ASN A 117 -18.52 -6.32 -10.00
C ASN A 117 -17.37 -5.83 -10.89
N ASN A 118 -16.94 -6.63 -11.86
CA ASN A 118 -15.95 -6.20 -12.82
C ASN A 118 -16.65 -5.56 -14.02
N PRO A 119 -16.52 -4.27 -14.24
CA PRO A 119 -17.15 -3.55 -15.33
C PRO A 119 -16.49 -3.77 -16.69
N LEU A 120 -15.45 -4.60 -16.77
CA LEU A 120 -14.85 -5.03 -18.03
C LEU A 120 -15.64 -6.18 -18.72
N LYS A 121 -16.90 -6.40 -18.30
CA LYS A 121 -17.83 -7.31 -18.99
C LYS A 121 -18.42 -6.65 -20.21
#